data_cf60fe48917a324b8a8176e4fa8a93f1
#
_entry.id   cf60fe48917a324b8a8176e4fa8a93f1
#
_cell.length_a   1.000
_cell.length_b   1.000
_cell.length_c   1.000
_cell.angle_alpha   90.00
_cell.angle_beta   90.00
_cell.angle_gamma   90.00
#
_symmetry.space_group_name_H-M   'P 1'
#
loop_
_entity.id
_entity.type
_entity.pdbx_description
1 polymer ?
#
loop_
_entity_poly.entity_id
_entity_poly.type
_entity_poly.pdbx_seq_one_letter_code
_entity_poly.pdbx_strand_id
1 'polypeptide(L)'
;MKSRLMLWILLSLTAPGALFAGEGHGHDDEGMDDFSDIEMMESHAPHGDEGHQHEKEGHGHQDDGHEEQGHDHGGHDEAGDDGHGHGEEASDVELSETQRRIAGIETMRVTRQSLGDAITAPGEAILNAYRTTKVTPRTPAQVIKRHAHLGDHIKKGQRLITLSSVEMAEAQGALMEAGVELRRVEKLGRKVVSEKRFVAAQIAYQQAYAKVNAYGMTKKQIESLIETGDATHATGEFHLLSFQKGTIISDDFVVGELIEPGYVLMEISDESLLWIEARLTPDDAARIALGSPAQVQVGQRWISGEVVRARHTLDETTRTLAVHIEVANRNDEIHPGQFVNVVIEGNQKRQGLVVPVAAVLRSPDGDWQLFVETAQGRFEPTEVTVLDTVGDRMLIEGIEEGTTIVGKGAFFVQSEMAKGGFDPHNH
;
A
#
# COMPACT_ATOMS: atom_id res chain seq x y z
N MET A 1 12.24 -42.44 26.90
CA MET A 1 11.29 -43.21 27.73
C MET A 1 10.47 -42.25 28.58
N LYS A 2 9.19 -42.36 28.56
CA LYS A 2 8.03 -41.75 29.24
C LYS A 2 7.25 -40.78 28.40
N SER A 3 6.33 -41.42 27.66
CA SER A 3 5.10 -40.95 27.08
C SER A 3 4.21 -40.29 28.14
N ARG A 4 3.56 -39.14 27.82
CA ARG A 4 2.34 -38.69 28.49
C ARG A 4 1.30 -38.33 27.44
N LEU A 5 0.38 -39.24 27.34
CA LEU A 5 -0.95 -39.18 26.72
C LEU A 5 -1.74 -38.04 27.38
N MET A 6 -2.30 -37.11 26.64
CA MET A 6 -3.25 -36.13 27.16
C MET A 6 -4.59 -36.31 26.41
N LEU A 7 -5.55 -36.75 27.20
CA LEU A 7 -6.92 -37.11 26.90
C LEU A 7 -7.76 -35.88 26.62
N TRP A 8 -8.40 -35.78 25.45
CA TRP A 8 -9.42 -34.78 25.13
C TRP A 8 -10.79 -35.28 25.57
N ILE A 9 -11.43 -34.55 26.49
CA ILE A 9 -12.85 -34.74 26.87
C ILE A 9 -13.67 -33.72 26.07
N LEU A 10 -14.48 -34.28 25.14
CA LEU A 10 -15.59 -33.54 24.51
C LEU A 10 -16.74 -33.44 25.54
N LEU A 11 -17.14 -32.20 25.85
CA LEU A 11 -18.37 -31.95 26.58
C LEU A 11 -19.39 -31.31 25.63
N SER A 12 -20.36 -32.09 25.21
CA SER A 12 -21.55 -31.66 24.47
C SER A 12 -22.59 -31.13 25.46
N LEU A 13 -22.96 -29.87 25.32
CA LEU A 13 -24.07 -29.27 26.06
C LEU A 13 -25.23 -29.01 25.10
N THR A 14 -26.29 -29.78 25.24
CA THR A 14 -27.59 -29.58 24.61
C THR A 14 -28.41 -28.55 25.38
N ALA A 15 -28.96 -27.57 24.70
CA ALA A 15 -29.93 -26.60 25.23
C ALA A 15 -31.36 -27.11 24.94
N PRO A 16 -32.31 -27.03 25.88
CA PRO A 16 -33.72 -27.27 25.59
C PRO A 16 -34.43 -25.96 25.20
N GLY A 17 -35.28 -26.04 24.19
CA GLY A 17 -36.18 -24.98 23.77
C GLY A 17 -37.32 -24.76 24.77
N ALA A 18 -37.80 -23.51 24.80
CA ALA A 18 -39.09 -23.18 25.38
C ALA A 18 -39.89 -22.32 24.38
N LEU A 19 -40.97 -22.93 23.90
CA LEU A 19 -42.11 -22.26 23.28
C LEU A 19 -42.87 -21.47 24.37
N PHE A 20 -43.24 -20.26 24.08
CA PHE A 20 -44.38 -19.59 24.69
C PHE A 20 -45.20 -18.90 23.60
N ALA A 21 -46.44 -19.39 23.43
CA ALA A 21 -47.54 -18.76 22.73
C ALA A 21 -48.44 -18.05 23.79
N GLY A 22 -49.12 -17.01 23.37
CA GLY A 22 -50.19 -16.38 24.19
C GLY A 22 -50.35 -14.90 23.83
N GLU A 23 -51.33 -14.67 22.90
CA GLU A 23 -52.53 -13.88 23.08
C GLU A 23 -52.33 -12.38 23.38
N GLY A 24 -52.74 -11.61 22.54
CA GLY A 24 -53.68 -10.71 22.00
C GLY A 24 -54.54 -9.96 22.96
N HIS A 25 -54.48 -8.61 22.91
CA HIS A 25 -55.58 -7.68 23.20
C HIS A 25 -55.33 -6.37 22.44
N GLY A 26 -56.29 -6.02 21.58
CA GLY A 26 -56.43 -4.71 20.96
C GLY A 26 -57.15 -3.76 21.92
N HIS A 27 -56.99 -2.49 21.68
CA HIS A 27 -57.93 -1.38 21.92
C HIS A 27 -57.41 -0.22 21.08
N ASP A 28 -58.13 0.12 20.07
CA ASP A 28 -59.01 1.27 19.80
C ASP A 28 -58.47 2.64 20.17
N ASP A 29 -58.28 3.40 19.11
CA ASP A 29 -58.93 4.63 18.67
C ASP A 29 -58.51 5.99 19.26
N GLU A 30 -58.55 6.92 18.32
CA GLU A 30 -58.73 8.37 18.40
C GLU A 30 -57.49 9.27 18.48
N GLY A 31 -57.35 10.07 17.43
CA GLY A 31 -56.64 11.33 17.41
C GLY A 31 -56.10 11.74 16.04
N MET A 32 -57.02 12.06 15.10
CA MET A 32 -56.72 12.98 13.99
C MET A 32 -56.21 14.31 14.55
N ASP A 33 -55.14 14.82 13.95
CA ASP A 33 -55.06 16.25 13.60
C ASP A 33 -54.19 16.44 12.36
N ASP A 34 -54.85 16.90 11.40
CA ASP A 34 -54.57 17.45 10.08
C ASP A 34 -53.77 18.76 10.21
N PHE A 35 -52.62 18.82 9.55
CA PHE A 35 -52.01 20.07 9.10
C PHE A 35 -51.43 19.87 7.69
N SER A 36 -52.34 19.96 6.70
CA SER A 36 -52.01 20.40 5.35
C SER A 36 -51.74 21.91 5.37
N ASP A 37 -50.95 22.34 4.40
CA ASP A 37 -50.70 23.69 3.90
C ASP A 37 -49.46 24.43 4.46
N ILE A 38 -48.36 24.33 3.72
CA ILE A 38 -47.54 25.50 3.40
C ILE A 38 -47.15 25.44 1.91
N GLU A 39 -47.61 26.48 1.24
CA GLU A 39 -47.59 26.80 -0.14
C GLU A 39 -46.20 26.80 -0.80
N MET A 40 -46.19 26.36 -2.04
CA MET A 40 -45.19 26.68 -3.05
C MET A 40 -45.10 28.18 -3.27
N MET A 41 -43.90 28.73 -3.23
CA MET A 41 -43.58 30.00 -3.88
C MET A 41 -42.60 29.75 -5.01
N GLU A 42 -43.20 29.72 -6.23
CA GLU A 42 -42.49 30.01 -7.47
C GLU A 42 -42.07 31.49 -7.47
N SER A 43 -40.83 31.76 -7.81
CA SER A 43 -40.45 33.04 -8.35
C SER A 43 -39.57 32.86 -9.59
N HIS A 44 -40.20 33.17 -10.65
CA HIS A 44 -39.86 33.47 -12.02
C HIS A 44 -38.46 34.02 -12.31
N ALA A 45 -37.96 33.55 -13.43
CA ALA A 45 -36.94 34.13 -14.31
C ALA A 45 -37.33 35.56 -14.79
N PRO A 46 -36.63 36.22 -15.70
CA PRO A 46 -35.58 35.86 -16.64
C PRO A 46 -34.55 37.01 -16.84
N HIS A 47 -33.40 36.72 -17.42
CA HIS A 47 -32.58 37.65 -18.23
C HIS A 47 -31.30 36.87 -18.58
N GLY A 48 -30.71 36.89 -19.74
CA GLY A 48 -30.79 37.70 -20.92
C GLY A 48 -29.78 37.11 -21.87
N ASP A 49 -30.19 36.93 -23.05
CA ASP A 49 -29.44 36.52 -24.24
C ASP A 49 -28.39 37.61 -24.57
N GLU A 50 -27.10 37.26 -24.56
CA GLU A 50 -26.08 38.03 -25.28
C GLU A 50 -25.17 37.07 -26.04
N GLY A 51 -25.46 36.96 -27.31
CA GLY A 51 -24.69 36.26 -28.29
C GLY A 51 -23.34 36.91 -28.53
N HIS A 52 -22.29 36.15 -28.39
CA HIS A 52 -20.99 36.47 -28.96
C HIS A 52 -20.77 35.68 -30.23
N GLN A 53 -20.88 36.40 -31.35
CA GLN A 53 -20.40 35.99 -32.66
C GLN A 53 -18.89 35.96 -32.64
N HIS A 54 -18.27 34.81 -32.86
CA HIS A 54 -16.88 34.72 -33.27
C HIS A 54 -16.80 34.57 -34.79
N GLU A 55 -16.24 35.62 -35.38
CA GLU A 55 -15.88 35.71 -36.78
C GLU A 55 -14.87 34.64 -37.14
N LYS A 56 -15.15 33.94 -38.23
CA LYS A 56 -14.21 33.05 -38.91
C LYS A 56 -13.29 33.90 -39.79
N GLU A 57 -12.07 34.09 -39.38
CA GLU A 57 -11.02 34.51 -40.34
C GLU A 57 -10.42 33.26 -40.98
N GLY A 58 -10.67 33.13 -42.27
CA GLY A 58 -10.06 32.14 -43.13
C GLY A 58 -8.69 32.62 -43.58
N HIS A 59 -7.65 31.88 -43.26
CA HIS A 59 -6.35 32.02 -43.91
C HIS A 59 -6.27 31.00 -45.05
N GLY A 60 -6.39 31.53 -46.29
CA GLY A 60 -6.08 30.82 -47.50
C GLY A 60 -4.57 30.69 -47.65
N HIS A 61 -4.08 29.47 -47.78
CA HIS A 61 -2.73 29.22 -48.28
C HIS A 61 -2.80 29.00 -49.78
N GLN A 62 -2.05 29.84 -50.44
CA GLN A 62 -1.80 29.81 -51.88
C GLN A 62 -0.99 28.57 -52.23
N ASP A 63 -1.48 27.91 -53.25
CA ASP A 63 -0.89 26.80 -53.98
C ASP A 63 0.14 27.39 -54.98
N ASP A 64 1.41 27.19 -54.69
CA ASP A 64 2.48 27.52 -55.66
C ASP A 64 2.96 26.22 -56.27
N GLY A 65 2.55 26.02 -57.49
CA GLY A 65 3.00 24.94 -58.36
C GLY A 65 4.48 25.07 -58.69
N HIS A 66 5.22 24.02 -58.51
CA HIS A 66 6.54 23.85 -59.12
C HIS A 66 6.52 22.81 -60.22
N GLU A 67 6.90 23.31 -61.38
CA GLU A 67 7.00 22.63 -62.65
C GLU A 67 8.02 21.47 -62.63
N GLU A 68 7.61 20.38 -63.25
CA GLU A 68 8.46 19.30 -63.62
C GLU A 68 9.58 19.73 -64.62
N GLN A 69 10.83 19.49 -64.28
CA GLN A 69 11.89 19.38 -65.29
C GLN A 69 12.48 17.99 -65.21
N GLY A 70 12.13 17.24 -66.26
CA GLY A 70 12.74 15.97 -66.57
C GLY A 70 14.19 16.12 -66.95
N HIS A 71 15.05 15.31 -66.33
CA HIS A 71 16.38 15.01 -66.85
C HIS A 71 16.48 13.52 -67.19
N ASP A 72 16.40 13.30 -68.48
CA ASP A 72 16.80 12.07 -69.15
C ASP A 72 18.33 11.96 -69.16
N HIS A 73 18.88 10.89 -68.57
CA HIS A 73 20.24 10.47 -68.83
C HIS A 73 20.30 8.95 -68.97
N GLY A 74 20.70 8.65 -70.16
CA GLY A 74 20.92 7.41 -70.80
C GLY A 74 21.72 6.35 -70.00
N GLY A 75 21.47 5.13 -70.46
CA GLY A 75 22.01 3.90 -69.95
C GLY A 75 23.52 3.77 -70.08
N HIS A 76 24.02 3.01 -69.14
CA HIS A 76 25.23 2.21 -69.35
C HIS A 76 24.97 0.82 -68.79
N ASP A 77 24.90 -0.14 -69.70
CA ASP A 77 25.15 -1.55 -69.44
C ASP A 77 26.64 -1.72 -69.10
N GLU A 78 26.93 -2.42 -68.01
CA GLU A 78 27.86 -3.55 -68.09
C GLU A 78 28.01 -4.20 -66.71
N ALA A 79 28.08 -5.48 -66.78
CA ALA A 79 28.22 -6.53 -65.84
C ALA A 79 29.39 -6.34 -64.82
N GLY A 80 29.16 -6.69 -63.60
CA GLY A 80 30.14 -6.91 -62.56
C GLY A 80 29.49 -7.66 -61.41
N ASP A 81 29.35 -8.94 -61.59
CA ASP A 81 29.03 -9.92 -60.54
C ASP A 81 30.27 -10.01 -59.63
N ASP A 82 30.25 -9.30 -58.52
CA ASP A 82 31.09 -9.56 -57.37
C ASP A 82 30.18 -9.67 -56.13
N GLY A 83 29.80 -10.91 -55.86
CA GLY A 83 29.15 -11.34 -54.67
C GLY A 83 30.04 -11.04 -53.44
N HIS A 84 29.87 -9.87 -52.85
CA HIS A 84 30.34 -9.66 -51.49
C HIS A 84 29.31 -10.28 -50.55
N GLY A 85 29.51 -11.57 -50.30
CA GLY A 85 28.96 -12.24 -49.16
C GLY A 85 29.57 -11.59 -47.91
N HIS A 86 28.88 -10.62 -47.34
CA HIS A 86 29.11 -10.25 -45.96
C HIS A 86 28.60 -11.41 -45.08
N GLY A 87 29.49 -12.41 -44.93
CA GLY A 87 29.39 -13.32 -43.79
C GLY A 87 29.62 -12.44 -42.56
N GLU A 88 28.55 -12.10 -41.88
CA GLU A 88 28.62 -11.59 -40.54
C GLU A 88 29.30 -12.63 -39.66
N GLU A 89 30.62 -12.55 -39.52
CA GLU A 89 31.31 -13.21 -38.45
C GLU A 89 30.84 -12.48 -37.17
N ALA A 90 29.92 -13.10 -36.44
CA ALA A 90 29.55 -12.67 -35.11
C ALA A 90 30.84 -12.63 -34.27
N SER A 91 31.39 -11.43 -34.10
CA SER A 91 32.65 -11.25 -33.39
C SER A 91 32.42 -11.53 -31.92
N ASP A 92 32.99 -12.60 -31.43
CA ASP A 92 32.99 -12.93 -30.00
C ASP A 92 33.90 -12.00 -29.21
N VAL A 93 33.56 -11.81 -27.93
CA VAL A 93 34.33 -10.99 -27.00
C VAL A 93 34.98 -11.86 -25.96
N GLU A 94 36.28 -11.72 -25.79
CA GLU A 94 37.01 -12.36 -24.70
C GLU A 94 37.35 -11.37 -23.59
N LEU A 95 36.88 -11.66 -22.36
CA LEU A 95 37.08 -10.82 -21.20
C LEU A 95 37.86 -11.56 -20.12
N SER A 96 38.94 -10.96 -19.65
CA SER A 96 39.73 -11.46 -18.53
C SER A 96 38.91 -11.52 -17.25
N GLU A 97 39.28 -12.34 -16.30
CA GLU A 97 38.62 -12.45 -14.99
C GLU A 97 38.58 -11.10 -14.24
N THR A 98 39.64 -10.30 -14.39
CA THR A 98 39.69 -8.96 -13.78
C THR A 98 38.67 -8.01 -14.38
N GLN A 99 38.52 -7.99 -15.70
CA GLN A 99 37.52 -7.17 -16.40
C GLN A 99 36.10 -7.60 -16.01
N ARG A 100 35.82 -8.89 -16.01
CA ARG A 100 34.49 -9.42 -15.61
C ARG A 100 34.13 -9.00 -14.18
N ARG A 101 35.07 -9.09 -13.23
CA ARG A 101 34.86 -8.70 -11.84
C ARG A 101 34.64 -7.20 -11.68
N ILE A 102 35.40 -6.35 -12.38
CA ILE A 102 35.26 -4.89 -12.31
C ILE A 102 33.92 -4.46 -12.93
N ALA A 103 33.52 -5.08 -14.04
CA ALA A 103 32.29 -4.80 -14.74
C ALA A 103 31.03 -5.40 -14.04
N GLY A 104 31.21 -6.22 -13.01
CA GLY A 104 30.12 -6.88 -12.31
C GLY A 104 29.35 -7.87 -13.19
N ILE A 105 30.06 -8.55 -14.11
CA ILE A 105 29.47 -9.57 -14.98
C ILE A 105 29.21 -10.82 -14.16
N GLU A 106 27.94 -11.25 -14.14
CA GLU A 106 27.49 -12.48 -13.52
C GLU A 106 26.86 -13.36 -14.59
N THR A 107 27.32 -14.61 -14.70
CA THR A 107 26.74 -15.58 -15.61
C THR A 107 25.73 -16.47 -14.91
N MET A 108 24.74 -16.97 -15.65
CA MET A 108 23.71 -17.87 -15.14
C MET A 108 23.37 -18.96 -16.17
N ARG A 109 22.90 -20.10 -15.69
CA ARG A 109 22.32 -21.13 -16.57
C ARG A 109 20.85 -20.87 -16.80
N VAL A 110 20.44 -20.88 -18.05
CA VAL A 110 19.05 -20.73 -18.45
C VAL A 110 18.30 -22.03 -18.17
N THR A 111 17.17 -21.92 -17.52
CA THR A 111 16.30 -23.06 -17.19
C THR A 111 14.88 -22.79 -17.63
N ARG A 112 14.14 -23.87 -17.96
CA ARG A 112 12.69 -23.74 -18.16
C ARG A 112 12.01 -23.42 -16.85
N GLN A 113 11.26 -22.35 -16.87
CA GLN A 113 10.45 -21.91 -15.74
C GLN A 113 9.02 -21.63 -16.21
N SER A 114 8.13 -21.63 -15.25
CA SER A 114 6.76 -21.21 -15.49
C SER A 114 6.66 -19.73 -15.18
N LEU A 115 6.33 -18.90 -16.16
CA LEU A 115 6.08 -17.47 -16.01
C LEU A 115 4.58 -17.22 -16.18
N GLY A 116 3.97 -16.51 -15.25
CA GLY A 116 2.58 -16.04 -15.38
C GLY A 116 2.48 -14.97 -16.46
N ASP A 117 1.31 -14.78 -17.02
CA ASP A 117 1.04 -13.65 -17.91
C ASP A 117 1.15 -12.33 -17.14
N ALA A 118 1.56 -11.27 -17.84
CA ALA A 118 1.65 -9.94 -17.25
C ALA A 118 0.32 -9.21 -17.36
N ILE A 119 -0.20 -8.74 -16.24
CA ILE A 119 -1.39 -7.89 -16.18
C ILE A 119 -0.94 -6.52 -15.72
N THR A 120 -1.01 -5.53 -16.62
CA THR A 120 -0.62 -4.16 -16.31
C THR A 120 -1.86 -3.34 -15.96
N ALA A 121 -1.78 -2.58 -14.87
CA ALA A 121 -2.86 -1.72 -14.43
C ALA A 121 -2.34 -0.42 -13.79
N PRO A 122 -3.12 0.66 -13.86
CA PRO A 122 -2.88 1.82 -13.02
C PRO A 122 -3.22 1.50 -11.57
N GLY A 123 -2.48 2.10 -10.64
CA GLY A 123 -2.73 1.97 -9.21
C GLY A 123 -2.47 3.27 -8.47
N GLU A 124 -2.94 3.32 -7.25
CA GLU A 124 -2.73 4.43 -6.32
C GLU A 124 -2.19 3.88 -5.00
N ALA A 125 -1.16 4.52 -4.48
CA ALA A 125 -0.64 4.20 -3.16
C ALA A 125 -1.63 4.68 -2.08
N ILE A 126 -2.08 3.77 -1.24
CA ILE A 126 -3.00 4.08 -0.15
C ILE A 126 -2.44 3.59 1.18
N LEU A 127 -2.91 4.20 2.25
CA LEU A 127 -2.57 3.77 3.60
C LEU A 127 -3.09 2.36 3.88
N ASN A 128 -2.28 1.57 4.56
CA ASN A 128 -2.74 0.28 5.08
C ASN A 128 -3.67 0.52 6.29
N ALA A 129 -4.97 0.37 6.08
CA ALA A 129 -5.98 0.59 7.11
C ALA A 129 -5.79 -0.26 8.38
N TYR A 130 -5.11 -1.42 8.28
CA TYR A 130 -4.79 -2.26 9.45
C TYR A 130 -3.57 -1.75 10.24
N ARG A 131 -2.84 -0.77 9.68
CA ARG A 131 -1.70 -0.12 10.29
C ARG A 131 -1.95 1.35 10.57
N THR A 132 -3.19 1.79 10.45
CA THR A 132 -3.63 3.16 10.74
C THR A 132 -4.50 3.16 12.01
N THR A 133 -4.24 4.09 12.92
CA THR A 133 -4.95 4.24 14.17
C THR A 133 -5.48 5.67 14.31
N LYS A 134 -6.77 5.78 14.64
CA LYS A 134 -7.41 7.04 14.98
C LYS A 134 -7.32 7.29 16.49
N VAL A 135 -6.88 8.48 16.84
CA VAL A 135 -6.79 8.94 18.24
C VAL A 135 -8.00 9.79 18.54
N THR A 136 -8.89 9.27 19.37
CA THR A 136 -10.18 9.90 19.71
C THR A 136 -10.35 10.00 21.23
N PRO A 137 -10.99 11.06 21.75
CA PRO A 137 -11.40 11.12 23.17
C PRO A 137 -12.59 10.18 23.40
N ARG A 138 -12.74 9.72 24.64
CA ARG A 138 -13.84 8.85 25.07
C ARG A 138 -14.88 9.58 25.94
N THR A 139 -14.59 10.82 26.27
CA THR A 139 -15.41 11.70 27.07
C THR A 139 -15.26 13.13 26.52
N PRO A 140 -16.28 14.00 26.67
CA PRO A 140 -16.14 15.39 26.29
C PRO A 140 -14.96 16.03 27.04
N ALA A 141 -14.08 16.71 26.28
CA ALA A 141 -12.84 17.22 26.84
C ALA A 141 -12.34 18.45 26.11
N GLN A 142 -11.67 19.35 26.82
CA GLN A 142 -10.95 20.47 26.23
C GLN A 142 -9.51 20.08 25.93
N VAL A 143 -9.00 20.51 24.80
CA VAL A 143 -7.58 20.32 24.41
C VAL A 143 -6.74 21.33 25.20
N ILE A 144 -5.89 20.83 26.08
CA ILE A 144 -5.01 21.68 26.90
C ILE A 144 -3.64 21.86 26.21
N LYS A 145 -3.10 20.80 25.63
CA LYS A 145 -1.76 20.84 25.04
C LYS A 145 -1.58 19.80 23.95
N ARG A 146 -0.97 20.22 22.83
CA ARG A 146 -0.47 19.36 21.78
C ARG A 146 0.99 19.01 22.07
N HIS A 147 1.38 17.74 21.96
CA HIS A 147 2.75 17.26 22.20
C HIS A 147 3.41 16.69 20.93
N ALA A 148 2.62 16.47 19.90
CA ALA A 148 3.09 15.95 18.62
C ALA A 148 2.34 16.65 17.49
N HIS A 149 2.95 16.74 16.30
CA HIS A 149 2.47 17.51 15.16
C HIS A 149 2.39 16.63 13.91
N LEU A 150 1.69 17.11 12.91
CA LEU A 150 1.64 16.49 11.58
C LEU A 150 3.05 16.21 11.07
N GLY A 151 3.29 15.00 10.56
CA GLY A 151 4.59 14.54 10.06
C GLY A 151 5.54 13.99 11.11
N ASP A 152 5.26 14.13 12.40
CA ASP A 152 6.13 13.57 13.45
C ASP A 152 6.13 12.04 13.44
N HIS A 153 7.31 11.45 13.57
CA HIS A 153 7.46 10.01 13.78
C HIS A 153 7.24 9.66 15.26
N ILE A 154 6.22 8.86 15.53
CA ILE A 154 5.73 8.54 16.86
C ILE A 154 6.11 7.12 17.27
N LYS A 155 6.48 6.97 18.55
CA LYS A 155 6.69 5.66 19.18
C LYS A 155 5.43 5.22 19.92
N LYS A 156 5.21 3.92 20.03
CA LYS A 156 4.15 3.36 20.87
C LYS A 156 4.28 3.86 22.31
N GLY A 157 3.16 4.35 22.88
CA GLY A 157 3.11 4.90 24.23
C GLY A 157 3.60 6.35 24.36
N GLN A 158 4.00 6.99 23.25
CA GLN A 158 4.36 8.41 23.24
C GLN A 158 3.12 9.27 23.53
N ARG A 159 3.31 10.34 24.32
CA ARG A 159 2.27 11.32 24.63
C ARG A 159 1.99 12.16 23.40
N LEU A 160 0.71 12.26 23.05
CA LEU A 160 0.25 12.99 21.86
C LEU A 160 -0.46 14.29 22.24
N ILE A 161 -1.44 14.19 23.15
CA ILE A 161 -2.32 15.30 23.52
C ILE A 161 -2.59 15.22 25.02
N THR A 162 -2.64 16.39 25.69
CA THR A 162 -3.22 16.53 27.02
C THR A 162 -4.61 17.09 26.87
N LEU A 163 -5.57 16.42 27.50
CA LEU A 163 -6.97 16.80 27.55
C LEU A 163 -7.38 17.10 29.02
N SER A 164 -8.40 17.93 29.20
CA SER A 164 -9.07 18.15 30.48
C SER A 164 -10.58 17.91 30.30
N SER A 165 -11.18 17.16 31.23
CA SER A 165 -12.59 16.80 31.20
C SER A 165 -13.19 16.86 32.61
N VAL A 166 -14.38 17.40 32.70
CA VAL A 166 -15.15 17.46 33.98
C VAL A 166 -15.47 16.03 34.43
N GLU A 167 -15.94 15.18 33.53
CA GLU A 167 -16.25 13.78 33.84
C GLU A 167 -15.02 12.99 34.30
N MET A 168 -13.86 13.30 33.74
CA MET A 168 -12.59 12.70 34.16
C MET A 168 -12.20 13.20 35.56
N ALA A 169 -12.41 14.50 35.90
CA ALA A 169 -12.12 15.03 37.23
C ALA A 169 -12.96 14.34 38.30
N GLU A 170 -14.27 14.18 38.04
CA GLU A 170 -15.17 13.44 38.92
C GLU A 170 -14.73 11.98 39.11
N ALA A 171 -14.36 11.31 38.02
CA ALA A 171 -13.90 9.92 38.06
C ALA A 171 -12.58 9.77 38.82
N GLN A 172 -11.63 10.69 38.61
CA GLN A 172 -10.37 10.74 39.35
C GLN A 172 -10.60 10.97 40.83
N GLY A 173 -11.49 11.91 41.21
CA GLY A 173 -11.88 12.18 42.59
C GLY A 173 -12.49 10.94 43.27
N ALA A 174 -13.44 10.28 42.63
CA ALA A 174 -14.04 9.05 43.12
C ALA A 174 -13.01 7.91 43.30
N LEU A 175 -12.04 7.80 42.39
CA LEU A 175 -10.95 6.81 42.49
C LEU A 175 -10.05 7.10 43.68
N MET A 176 -9.70 8.37 43.90
CA MET A 176 -8.87 8.78 45.04
C MET A 176 -9.58 8.50 46.37
N GLU A 177 -10.87 8.84 46.49
CA GLU A 177 -11.68 8.56 47.68
C GLU A 177 -11.75 7.06 47.97
N ALA A 178 -12.13 6.24 46.98
CA ALA A 178 -12.22 4.80 47.10
C ALA A 178 -10.84 4.17 47.44
N GLY A 179 -9.74 4.70 46.85
CA GLY A 179 -8.38 4.27 47.16
C GLY A 179 -7.94 4.58 48.60
N VAL A 180 -8.34 5.73 49.14
CA VAL A 180 -8.07 6.09 50.55
C VAL A 180 -8.83 5.15 51.51
N GLU A 181 -10.12 4.90 51.22
CA GLU A 181 -10.92 4.01 52.07
C GLU A 181 -10.41 2.55 51.99
N LEU A 182 -10.05 2.05 50.79
CA LEU A 182 -9.47 0.71 50.65
C LEU A 182 -8.17 0.57 51.46
N ARG A 183 -7.23 1.50 51.32
CA ARG A 183 -5.98 1.51 52.12
C ARG A 183 -6.24 1.57 53.63
N ARG A 184 -7.24 2.33 54.05
CA ARG A 184 -7.65 2.43 55.47
C ARG A 184 -8.14 1.07 55.96
N VAL A 185 -9.03 0.42 55.23
CA VAL A 185 -9.61 -0.86 55.60
C VAL A 185 -8.55 -1.97 55.62
N GLU A 186 -7.63 -1.97 54.63
CA GLU A 186 -6.50 -2.88 54.59
C GLU A 186 -5.56 -2.72 55.80
N LYS A 187 -5.24 -1.46 56.17
CA LYS A 187 -4.37 -1.17 57.32
C LYS A 187 -4.99 -1.57 58.64
N LEU A 188 -6.30 -1.43 58.80
CA LEU A 188 -7.02 -1.86 60.01
C LEU A 188 -7.12 -3.40 60.11
N GLY A 189 -7.13 -4.06 58.96
CA GLY A 189 -7.16 -5.50 58.84
C GLY A 189 -8.49 -6.16 59.13
N ARG A 190 -8.67 -7.39 58.66
CA ARG A 190 -9.96 -8.15 58.76
C ARG A 190 -10.36 -8.52 60.19
N LYS A 191 -9.49 -8.32 61.18
CA LYS A 191 -9.84 -8.53 62.59
C LYS A 191 -10.64 -7.35 63.18
N VAL A 192 -10.50 -6.16 62.63
CA VAL A 192 -11.13 -4.92 63.12
C VAL A 192 -12.29 -4.50 62.23
N VAL A 193 -12.19 -4.77 60.94
CA VAL A 193 -13.19 -4.37 59.94
C VAL A 193 -14.05 -5.56 59.55
N SER A 194 -15.36 -5.36 59.45
CA SER A 194 -16.26 -6.43 58.98
C SER A 194 -15.95 -6.81 57.54
N GLU A 195 -16.09 -8.09 57.20
CA GLU A 195 -15.92 -8.59 55.83
C GLU A 195 -16.76 -7.81 54.80
N LYS A 196 -18.01 -7.47 55.16
CA LYS A 196 -18.91 -6.67 54.32
C LYS A 196 -18.29 -5.33 53.95
N ARG A 197 -17.67 -4.61 54.93
CA ARG A 197 -17.03 -3.31 54.67
C ARG A 197 -15.77 -3.45 53.86
N PHE A 198 -14.98 -4.50 54.09
CA PHE A 198 -13.78 -4.77 53.32
C PHE A 198 -14.11 -5.01 51.86
N VAL A 199 -15.06 -5.90 51.58
CA VAL A 199 -15.51 -6.24 50.22
C VAL A 199 -16.14 -5.01 49.54
N ALA A 200 -16.95 -4.22 50.25
CA ALA A 200 -17.53 -3.00 49.71
C ALA A 200 -16.46 -1.97 49.28
N ALA A 201 -15.43 -1.75 50.08
CA ALA A 201 -14.32 -0.85 49.74
C ALA A 201 -13.52 -1.36 48.51
N GLN A 202 -13.31 -2.66 48.46
CA GLN A 202 -12.63 -3.27 47.31
C GLN A 202 -13.42 -3.12 46.01
N ILE A 203 -14.73 -3.36 46.05
CA ILE A 203 -15.62 -3.19 44.89
C ILE A 203 -15.67 -1.74 44.46
N ALA A 204 -15.84 -0.79 45.38
CA ALA A 204 -15.87 0.65 45.08
C ALA A 204 -14.59 1.12 44.38
N TYR A 205 -13.45 0.68 44.89
CA TYR A 205 -12.16 0.98 44.25
C TYR A 205 -12.05 0.38 42.83
N GLN A 206 -12.44 -0.87 42.65
CA GLN A 206 -12.40 -1.51 41.32
C GLN A 206 -13.34 -0.82 40.33
N GLN A 207 -14.53 -0.40 40.75
CA GLN A 207 -15.48 0.34 39.92
C GLN A 207 -14.91 1.69 39.51
N ALA A 208 -14.37 2.47 40.46
CA ALA A 208 -13.77 3.76 40.18
C ALA A 208 -12.54 3.63 39.28
N TYR A 209 -11.69 2.61 39.48
CA TYR A 209 -10.56 2.30 38.61
C TYR A 209 -11.03 2.00 37.19
N ALA A 210 -12.04 1.14 37.05
CA ALA A 210 -12.59 0.77 35.74
C ALA A 210 -13.17 1.99 35.00
N LYS A 211 -13.84 2.90 35.72
CA LYS A 211 -14.41 4.14 35.16
C LYS A 211 -13.30 5.04 34.57
N VAL A 212 -12.25 5.33 35.34
CA VAL A 212 -11.11 6.17 34.89
C VAL A 212 -10.40 5.55 33.72
N ASN A 213 -10.19 4.23 33.75
CA ASN A 213 -9.59 3.50 32.62
C ASN A 213 -10.48 3.53 31.38
N ALA A 214 -11.81 3.41 31.54
CA ALA A 214 -12.77 3.49 30.43
C ALA A 214 -12.76 4.88 29.78
N TYR A 215 -12.53 5.94 30.52
CA TYR A 215 -12.38 7.30 30.00
C TYR A 215 -11.03 7.57 29.30
N GLY A 216 -10.07 6.65 29.36
CA GLY A 216 -8.86 6.67 28.55
C GLY A 216 -7.55 6.82 29.31
N MET A 217 -7.55 6.90 30.64
CA MET A 217 -6.29 6.83 31.39
C MET A 217 -5.69 5.44 31.32
N THR A 218 -4.40 5.37 31.04
CA THR A 218 -3.66 4.12 31.08
C THR A 218 -3.38 3.69 32.52
N LYS A 219 -3.13 2.41 32.73
CA LYS A 219 -2.75 1.85 34.04
C LYS A 219 -1.65 2.68 34.71
N LYS A 220 -0.59 3.03 33.95
CA LYS A 220 0.53 3.83 34.46
C LYS A 220 0.12 5.23 34.92
N GLN A 221 -0.78 5.89 34.20
CA GLN A 221 -1.31 7.21 34.61
C GLN A 221 -2.15 7.09 35.87
N ILE A 222 -2.98 6.05 35.97
CA ILE A 222 -3.81 5.78 37.14
C ILE A 222 -2.94 5.48 38.36
N GLU A 223 -1.94 4.63 38.23
CA GLU A 223 -0.98 4.31 39.31
C GLU A 223 -0.28 5.57 39.80
N SER A 224 0.21 6.42 38.88
CA SER A 224 0.84 7.69 39.21
C SER A 224 -0.10 8.63 39.97
N LEU A 225 -1.39 8.71 39.58
CA LEU A 225 -2.38 9.49 40.27
C LEU A 225 -2.63 9.00 41.73
N ILE A 226 -2.71 7.68 41.92
CA ILE A 226 -2.93 7.07 43.22
C ILE A 226 -1.72 7.24 44.14
N GLU A 227 -0.50 7.15 43.60
CA GLU A 227 0.75 7.31 44.35
C GLU A 227 0.91 8.73 44.93
N THR A 228 0.41 9.77 44.26
CA THR A 228 0.44 11.14 44.77
C THR A 228 -0.34 11.28 46.08
N GLY A 229 -1.42 10.50 46.26
CA GLY A 229 -2.23 10.47 47.48
C GLY A 229 -3.00 11.75 47.80
N ASP A 230 -2.91 12.77 46.96
CA ASP A 230 -3.51 14.11 47.14
C ASP A 230 -4.62 14.34 46.14
N ALA A 231 -5.83 14.55 46.63
CA ALA A 231 -7.04 14.80 45.84
C ALA A 231 -6.95 16.07 44.97
N THR A 232 -6.03 16.99 45.26
CA THR A 232 -5.80 18.20 44.43
C THR A 232 -5.26 17.84 43.03
N HIS A 233 -4.75 16.63 42.85
CA HIS A 233 -4.32 16.12 41.56
C HIS A 233 -5.46 15.55 40.68
N ALA A 234 -6.68 15.47 41.21
CA ALA A 234 -7.88 15.10 40.44
C ALA A 234 -8.36 16.29 39.58
N THR A 235 -7.52 16.77 38.68
CA THR A 235 -7.76 17.98 37.87
C THR A 235 -8.58 17.72 36.62
N GLY A 236 -8.90 16.48 36.33
CA GLY A 236 -9.52 16.09 35.05
C GLY A 236 -8.55 16.02 33.90
N GLU A 237 -7.28 16.35 34.09
CA GLU A 237 -6.27 16.22 33.06
C GLU A 237 -5.85 14.75 32.85
N PHE A 238 -5.72 14.37 31.59
CA PHE A 238 -5.21 13.08 31.19
C PHE A 238 -4.53 13.17 29.82
N HIS A 239 -3.76 12.13 29.47
CA HIS A 239 -2.98 12.13 28.25
C HIS A 239 -3.43 11.02 27.31
N LEU A 240 -3.71 11.39 26.07
CA LEU A 240 -3.83 10.43 24.99
C LEU A 240 -2.43 10.03 24.52
N LEU A 241 -2.20 8.71 24.49
CA LEU A 241 -0.94 8.11 24.07
C LEU A 241 -1.12 7.35 22.77
N SER A 242 -0.06 7.26 21.98
CA SER A 242 -0.08 6.45 20.78
C SER A 242 -0.18 4.97 21.09
N PHE A 243 -1.08 4.25 20.41
CA PHE A 243 -1.23 2.80 20.51
C PHE A 243 -0.19 2.04 19.67
N GLN A 244 0.41 2.69 18.68
CA GLN A 244 1.39 2.11 17.76
C GLN A 244 2.55 3.07 17.48
N LYS A 245 3.55 2.60 16.76
CA LYS A 245 4.53 3.45 16.08
C LYS A 245 3.98 3.90 14.73
N GLY A 246 4.45 5.00 14.20
CA GLY A 246 4.07 5.48 12.87
C GLY A 246 4.30 6.98 12.72
N THR A 247 3.79 7.54 11.64
CA THR A 247 3.81 8.97 11.34
C THR A 247 2.42 9.56 11.57
N ILE A 248 2.34 10.77 12.10
CA ILE A 248 1.08 11.51 12.19
C ILE A 248 0.72 12.04 10.81
N ILE A 249 -0.41 11.55 10.27
CA ILE A 249 -0.89 11.90 8.93
C ILE A 249 -2.05 12.90 8.93
N SER A 250 -2.65 13.14 10.10
CA SER A 250 -3.68 14.18 10.33
C SER A 250 -3.66 14.61 11.79
N ASP A 251 -3.87 15.91 12.05
CA ASP A 251 -3.93 16.50 13.39
C ASP A 251 -4.92 17.68 13.46
N ASP A 252 -6.16 17.49 12.99
CA ASP A 252 -7.20 18.50 12.81
C ASP A 252 -7.88 18.89 14.12
N PHE A 253 -7.20 19.67 14.96
CA PHE A 253 -7.77 20.28 16.17
C PHE A 253 -6.96 21.49 16.61
N VAL A 254 -7.56 22.34 17.45
CA VAL A 254 -6.93 23.54 18.02
C VAL A 254 -6.82 23.43 19.55
N VAL A 255 -5.73 23.93 20.12
CA VAL A 255 -5.56 24.02 21.57
C VAL A 255 -6.59 24.99 22.13
N GLY A 256 -7.31 24.57 23.17
CA GLY A 256 -8.46 25.30 23.77
C GLY A 256 -9.82 24.84 23.24
N GLU A 257 -9.87 24.06 22.17
CA GLU A 257 -11.09 23.52 21.59
C GLU A 257 -11.75 22.50 22.53
N LEU A 258 -13.08 22.56 22.62
CA LEU A 258 -13.89 21.54 23.28
C LEU A 258 -14.32 20.50 22.27
N ILE A 259 -13.98 19.24 22.52
CA ILE A 259 -14.19 18.14 21.63
C ILE A 259 -15.08 17.06 22.21
N GLU A 260 -15.91 16.46 21.38
CA GLU A 260 -16.85 15.41 21.74
C GLU A 260 -16.23 14.00 21.56
N PRO A 261 -16.77 12.99 22.26
CA PRO A 261 -16.34 11.60 22.09
C PRO A 261 -16.44 11.13 20.64
N GLY A 262 -15.39 10.46 20.17
CA GLY A 262 -15.33 9.93 18.80
C GLY A 262 -14.78 10.92 17.77
N TYR A 263 -14.59 12.19 18.11
CA TYR A 263 -13.88 13.13 17.23
C TYR A 263 -12.43 12.68 17.00
N VAL A 264 -12.01 12.63 15.74
CA VAL A 264 -10.66 12.18 15.38
C VAL A 264 -9.69 13.34 15.54
N LEU A 265 -8.86 13.29 16.57
CA LEU A 265 -7.85 14.32 16.85
C LEU A 265 -6.59 14.13 16.03
N MET A 266 -6.16 12.90 15.89
CA MET A 266 -4.99 12.54 15.12
C MET A 266 -5.20 11.21 14.43
N GLU A 267 -4.59 11.03 13.26
CA GLU A 267 -4.41 9.74 12.61
C GLU A 267 -2.92 9.40 12.56
N ILE A 268 -2.59 8.18 12.95
CA ILE A 268 -1.21 7.67 12.96
C ILE A 268 -1.15 6.44 12.09
N SER A 269 -0.29 6.45 11.08
CA SER A 269 -0.08 5.33 10.17
C SER A 269 1.36 4.82 10.21
N ASP A 270 1.53 3.50 10.23
CA ASP A 270 2.83 2.86 10.00
C ASP A 270 3.03 2.67 8.50
N GLU A 271 3.65 3.66 7.86
CA GLU A 271 3.89 3.72 6.41
C GLU A 271 5.01 2.79 5.92
N SER A 272 5.60 1.98 6.81
CA SER A 272 6.62 0.98 6.42
C SER A 272 6.10 -0.11 5.48
N LEU A 273 4.77 -0.27 5.42
CA LEU A 273 4.04 -1.12 4.49
C LEU A 273 2.82 -0.36 3.98
N LEU A 274 2.79 -0.07 2.70
CA LEU A 274 1.68 0.56 2.02
C LEU A 274 0.91 -0.45 1.18
N TRP A 275 -0.30 -0.11 0.83
CA TRP A 275 -1.05 -0.79 -0.21
C TRP A 275 -1.05 0.03 -1.50
N ILE A 276 -0.90 -0.66 -2.61
CA ILE A 276 -1.21 -0.10 -3.92
C ILE A 276 -2.57 -0.67 -4.31
N GLU A 277 -3.55 0.20 -4.43
CA GLU A 277 -4.88 -0.15 -4.94
C GLU A 277 -4.84 -0.11 -6.47
N ALA A 278 -4.68 -1.28 -7.09
CA ALA A 278 -4.71 -1.43 -8.54
C ALA A 278 -6.15 -1.57 -9.03
N ARG A 279 -6.49 -0.90 -10.13
CA ARG A 279 -7.81 -0.92 -10.76
C ARG A 279 -7.80 -1.85 -11.97
N LEU A 280 -8.51 -2.97 -11.87
CA LEU A 280 -8.49 -4.04 -12.86
C LEU A 280 -9.89 -4.26 -13.45
N THR A 281 -9.93 -4.70 -14.70
CA THR A 281 -11.17 -5.24 -15.27
C THR A 281 -11.54 -6.54 -14.55
N PRO A 282 -12.83 -6.95 -14.55
CA PRO A 282 -13.24 -8.25 -13.97
C PRO A 282 -12.48 -9.44 -14.59
N ASP A 283 -12.22 -9.40 -15.90
CA ASP A 283 -11.52 -10.46 -16.62
C ASP A 283 -10.04 -10.56 -16.20
N ASP A 284 -9.37 -9.41 -16.01
CA ASP A 284 -8.00 -9.37 -15.51
C ASP A 284 -7.92 -9.82 -14.05
N ALA A 285 -8.86 -9.36 -13.22
CA ALA A 285 -8.91 -9.75 -11.81
C ALA A 285 -9.15 -11.26 -11.63
N ALA A 286 -9.92 -11.91 -12.54
CA ALA A 286 -10.13 -13.35 -12.52
C ALA A 286 -8.85 -14.16 -12.83
N ARG A 287 -7.85 -13.53 -13.45
CA ARG A 287 -6.55 -14.14 -13.77
C ARG A 287 -5.50 -13.96 -12.66
N ILE A 288 -5.84 -13.29 -11.57
CA ILE A 288 -4.93 -13.01 -10.46
C ILE A 288 -5.34 -13.84 -9.25
N ALA A 289 -4.36 -14.38 -8.53
CA ALA A 289 -4.54 -15.07 -7.28
C ALA A 289 -4.03 -14.24 -6.09
N LEU A 290 -4.52 -14.51 -4.88
CA LEU A 290 -3.87 -14.02 -3.67
C LEU A 290 -2.45 -14.63 -3.59
N GLY A 291 -1.47 -13.81 -3.25
CA GLY A 291 -0.06 -14.18 -3.26
C GLY A 291 0.61 -14.02 -4.63
N SER A 292 -0.11 -13.56 -5.69
CA SER A 292 0.51 -13.26 -6.96
C SER A 292 1.60 -12.19 -6.79
N PRO A 293 2.82 -12.42 -7.32
CA PRO A 293 3.86 -11.41 -7.35
C PRO A 293 3.43 -10.20 -8.17
N ALA A 294 3.83 -9.02 -7.71
CA ALA A 294 3.58 -7.78 -8.42
C ALA A 294 4.83 -6.90 -8.42
N GLN A 295 4.95 -6.07 -9.44
CA GLN A 295 5.98 -5.05 -9.55
C GLN A 295 5.29 -3.69 -9.65
N VAL A 296 5.71 -2.76 -8.81
CA VAL A 296 5.17 -1.40 -8.75
C VAL A 296 6.22 -0.42 -9.26
N GLN A 297 5.87 0.33 -10.28
CA GLN A 297 6.74 1.34 -10.87
C GLN A 297 6.59 2.68 -10.15
N VAL A 298 7.66 3.10 -9.49
CA VAL A 298 7.76 4.40 -8.81
C VAL A 298 8.85 5.22 -9.50
N GLY A 299 8.44 6.16 -10.34
CA GLY A 299 9.38 6.88 -11.22
C GLY A 299 10.06 5.91 -12.19
N GLN A 300 11.39 5.76 -12.08
CA GLN A 300 12.19 4.84 -12.90
C GLN A 300 12.53 3.51 -12.18
N ARG A 301 12.03 3.31 -10.97
CA ARG A 301 12.36 2.14 -10.16
C ARG A 301 11.17 1.20 -10.05
N TRP A 302 11.48 -0.08 -9.97
CA TRP A 302 10.52 -1.14 -9.73
C TRP A 302 10.66 -1.65 -8.31
N ILE A 303 9.56 -1.70 -7.58
CA ILE A 303 9.47 -2.19 -6.20
C ILE A 303 8.60 -3.43 -6.21
N SER A 304 9.11 -4.52 -5.64
CA SER A 304 8.36 -5.77 -5.55
C SER A 304 7.27 -5.69 -4.49
N GLY A 305 6.12 -6.24 -4.81
CA GLY A 305 4.97 -6.38 -3.95
C GLY A 305 4.26 -7.71 -4.15
N GLU A 306 3.22 -7.94 -3.39
CA GLU A 306 2.41 -9.15 -3.43
C GLU A 306 0.92 -8.81 -3.33
N VAL A 307 0.09 -9.48 -4.10
CA VAL A 307 -1.37 -9.32 -4.04
C VAL A 307 -1.89 -9.91 -2.73
N VAL A 308 -2.36 -9.05 -1.83
CA VAL A 308 -2.85 -9.47 -0.51
C VAL A 308 -4.37 -9.52 -0.43
N ARG A 309 -5.07 -8.84 -1.34
CA ARG A 309 -6.53 -8.74 -1.29
C ARG A 309 -7.12 -8.32 -2.63
N ALA A 310 -8.27 -8.85 -2.97
CA ALA A 310 -9.12 -8.37 -4.05
C ALA A 310 -10.50 -8.00 -3.47
N ARG A 311 -11.08 -6.89 -3.90
CA ARG A 311 -12.47 -6.55 -3.58
C ARG A 311 -13.40 -7.39 -4.43
N HIS A 312 -14.56 -7.76 -3.85
CA HIS A 312 -15.60 -8.52 -4.55
C HIS A 312 -16.66 -7.62 -5.17
N THR A 313 -16.58 -6.31 -4.93
CA THR A 313 -17.56 -5.33 -5.42
C THR A 313 -16.91 -4.47 -6.47
N LEU A 314 -17.56 -4.35 -7.63
CA LEU A 314 -17.17 -3.42 -8.67
C LEU A 314 -17.40 -1.97 -8.23
N ASP A 315 -16.51 -1.10 -8.61
CA ASP A 315 -16.73 0.34 -8.59
C ASP A 315 -17.77 0.67 -9.67
N GLU A 316 -18.86 1.32 -9.29
CA GLU A 316 -20.00 1.58 -10.20
C GLU A 316 -19.66 2.57 -11.31
N THR A 317 -18.71 3.46 -11.07
CA THR A 317 -18.29 4.51 -12.03
C THR A 317 -17.28 3.97 -13.03
N THR A 318 -16.22 3.34 -12.54
CA THR A 318 -15.12 2.87 -13.39
C THR A 318 -15.30 1.45 -13.91
N ARG A 319 -16.25 0.70 -13.36
CA ARG A 319 -16.51 -0.73 -13.68
C ARG A 319 -15.28 -1.63 -13.45
N THR A 320 -14.42 -1.25 -12.51
CA THR A 320 -13.21 -1.99 -12.14
C THR A 320 -13.34 -2.65 -10.76
N LEU A 321 -12.51 -3.67 -10.54
CA LEU A 321 -12.27 -4.26 -9.24
C LEU A 321 -10.97 -3.70 -8.66
N ALA A 322 -10.99 -3.35 -7.39
CA ALA A 322 -9.80 -2.92 -6.66
C ALA A 322 -9.05 -4.13 -6.11
N VAL A 323 -7.76 -4.23 -6.45
CA VAL A 323 -6.84 -5.24 -5.94
C VAL A 323 -5.76 -4.54 -5.12
N HIS A 324 -5.55 -4.99 -3.89
CA HIS A 324 -4.54 -4.44 -3.00
C HIS A 324 -3.25 -5.24 -3.10
N ILE A 325 -2.19 -4.56 -3.44
CA ILE A 325 -0.82 -5.08 -3.48
C ILE A 325 -0.08 -4.49 -2.28
N GLU A 326 0.46 -5.33 -1.42
CA GLU A 326 1.27 -4.89 -0.29
C GLU A 326 2.71 -4.66 -0.74
N VAL A 327 3.25 -3.48 -0.40
CA VAL A 327 4.59 -3.06 -0.79
C VAL A 327 5.36 -2.56 0.43
N ALA A 328 6.61 -3.00 0.57
CA ALA A 328 7.51 -2.50 1.60
C ALA A 328 8.01 -1.09 1.24
N ASN A 329 7.79 -0.13 2.14
CA ASN A 329 8.19 1.27 1.99
C ASN A 329 9.26 1.66 3.03
N ARG A 330 10.42 0.96 3.01
CA ARG A 330 11.46 1.13 4.04
C ARG A 330 12.20 2.47 3.97
N ASN A 331 12.27 3.05 2.79
CA ASN A 331 13.04 4.27 2.52
C ASN A 331 12.12 5.48 2.32
N ASP A 332 10.82 5.36 2.62
CA ASP A 332 9.83 6.41 2.41
C ASP A 332 9.77 6.94 0.96
N GLU A 333 9.88 6.02 0.00
CA GLU A 333 9.94 6.32 -1.43
C GLU A 333 8.55 6.44 -2.06
N ILE A 334 7.53 5.87 -1.41
CA ILE A 334 6.15 5.88 -1.85
C ILE A 334 5.32 6.67 -0.85
N HIS A 335 4.54 7.62 -1.35
CA HIS A 335 3.64 8.41 -0.52
C HIS A 335 2.18 8.09 -0.82
N PRO A 336 1.31 8.00 0.19
CA PRO A 336 -0.14 7.85 -0.01
C PRO A 336 -0.69 8.95 -0.96
N GLY A 337 -1.58 8.57 -1.87
CA GLY A 337 -2.09 9.44 -2.94
C GLY A 337 -1.25 9.45 -4.20
N GLN A 338 -0.09 8.78 -4.22
CA GLN A 338 0.76 8.72 -5.41
C GLN A 338 0.23 7.71 -6.42
N PHE A 339 0.07 8.15 -7.69
CA PHE A 339 -0.25 7.26 -8.80
C PHE A 339 0.98 6.49 -9.27
N VAL A 340 0.78 5.22 -9.55
CA VAL A 340 1.82 4.28 -9.97
C VAL A 340 1.29 3.34 -11.06
N ASN A 341 2.20 2.74 -11.83
CA ASN A 341 1.85 1.61 -12.68
C ASN A 341 2.23 0.31 -11.98
N VAL A 342 1.40 -0.70 -12.13
CA VAL A 342 1.67 -2.03 -11.57
C VAL A 342 1.66 -3.08 -12.67
N VAL A 343 2.51 -4.08 -12.50
CA VAL A 343 2.53 -5.30 -13.31
C VAL A 343 2.34 -6.46 -12.35
N ILE A 344 1.24 -7.19 -12.51
CA ILE A 344 0.89 -8.32 -11.66
C ILE A 344 1.06 -9.62 -12.45
N GLU A 345 1.68 -10.63 -11.85
CA GLU A 345 1.79 -11.95 -12.45
C GLU A 345 0.45 -12.67 -12.37
N GLY A 346 -0.10 -13.00 -13.55
CA GLY A 346 -1.34 -13.75 -13.68
C GLY A 346 -1.17 -15.24 -13.40
N ASN A 347 -2.29 -15.93 -13.31
CA ASN A 347 -2.33 -17.37 -13.04
C ASN A 347 -2.21 -18.25 -14.31
N GLN A 348 -2.30 -17.65 -15.50
CA GLN A 348 -2.05 -18.34 -16.75
C GLN A 348 -0.54 -18.47 -16.94
N LYS A 349 -0.02 -19.67 -16.66
CA LYS A 349 1.41 -19.94 -16.70
C LYS A 349 1.82 -20.43 -18.07
N ARG A 350 2.80 -19.74 -18.67
CA ARG A 350 3.52 -20.20 -19.86
C ARG A 350 4.84 -20.83 -19.42
N GLN A 351 5.14 -22.01 -19.93
CA GLN A 351 6.44 -22.64 -19.70
C GLN A 351 7.41 -22.27 -20.82
N GLY A 352 8.59 -21.81 -20.47
CA GLY A 352 9.64 -21.49 -21.43
C GLY A 352 10.94 -21.11 -20.74
N LEU A 353 11.89 -20.65 -21.52
CA LEU A 353 13.19 -20.20 -21.01
C LEU A 353 13.01 -18.78 -20.43
N VAL A 354 13.32 -18.62 -19.14
CA VAL A 354 13.15 -17.35 -18.43
C VAL A 354 14.51 -16.78 -18.07
N VAL A 355 14.71 -15.51 -18.46
CA VAL A 355 15.96 -14.76 -18.21
C VAL A 355 15.66 -13.40 -17.59
N PRO A 356 16.59 -12.78 -16.86
CA PRO A 356 16.44 -11.40 -16.40
C PRO A 356 16.35 -10.42 -17.58
N VAL A 357 15.53 -9.38 -17.48
CA VAL A 357 15.46 -8.28 -18.47
C VAL A 357 16.86 -7.68 -18.72
N ALA A 358 17.70 -7.57 -17.69
CA ALA A 358 19.07 -7.05 -17.79
C ALA A 358 20.02 -7.91 -18.62
N ALA A 359 19.65 -9.16 -18.95
CA ALA A 359 20.44 -10.07 -19.78
C ALA A 359 20.19 -9.87 -21.28
N VAL A 360 19.05 -9.27 -21.64
CA VAL A 360 18.58 -9.14 -23.04
C VAL A 360 18.71 -7.68 -23.47
N LEU A 361 19.40 -7.44 -24.58
CA LEU A 361 19.68 -6.12 -25.11
C LEU A 361 19.23 -6.03 -26.57
N ARG A 362 19.18 -4.80 -27.10
CA ARG A 362 19.00 -4.60 -28.54
C ARG A 362 20.35 -4.70 -29.27
N SER A 363 20.38 -5.43 -30.36
CA SER A 363 21.50 -5.42 -31.31
C SER A 363 21.57 -4.08 -32.04
N PRO A 364 22.65 -3.76 -32.75
CA PRO A 364 22.72 -2.58 -33.61
C PRO A 364 21.64 -2.58 -34.71
N ASP A 365 21.20 -3.75 -35.15
CA ASP A 365 20.18 -3.93 -36.20
C ASP A 365 18.76 -3.85 -35.64
N GLY A 366 18.62 -3.78 -34.30
CA GLY A 366 17.35 -3.59 -33.61
C GLY A 366 16.71 -4.87 -33.11
N ASP A 367 17.31 -6.02 -33.27
CA ASP A 367 16.83 -7.31 -32.81
C ASP A 367 17.18 -7.55 -31.32
N TRP A 368 16.47 -8.47 -30.67
CA TRP A 368 16.79 -8.85 -29.32
C TRP A 368 17.93 -9.87 -29.29
N GLN A 369 18.95 -9.61 -28.48
CA GLN A 369 20.09 -10.49 -28.30
C GLN A 369 20.47 -10.65 -26.83
N LEU A 370 21.15 -11.73 -26.51
CA LEU A 370 21.84 -11.97 -25.27
C LEU A 370 23.27 -12.51 -25.54
N PHE A 371 24.08 -12.58 -24.51
CA PHE A 371 25.46 -13.07 -24.64
C PHE A 371 25.58 -14.45 -24.01
N VAL A 372 25.91 -15.45 -24.86
CA VAL A 372 26.18 -16.83 -24.46
C VAL A 372 27.66 -16.98 -24.13
N GLU A 373 27.98 -17.57 -22.97
CA GLU A 373 29.34 -17.93 -22.58
C GLU A 373 29.70 -19.27 -23.24
N THR A 374 30.45 -19.23 -24.36
CA THR A 374 30.89 -20.43 -25.13
C THR A 374 32.12 -21.09 -24.54
N ALA A 375 32.99 -20.30 -23.90
CA ALA A 375 34.09 -20.73 -23.07
C ALA A 375 34.31 -19.77 -21.93
N GLN A 376 35.11 -20.12 -20.92
CA GLN A 376 35.33 -19.27 -19.76
C GLN A 376 35.83 -17.87 -20.15
N GLY A 377 34.95 -16.87 -20.02
CA GLY A 377 35.23 -15.48 -20.37
C GLY A 377 35.08 -15.11 -21.82
N ARG A 378 34.61 -16.03 -22.66
CA ARG A 378 34.32 -15.79 -24.07
C ARG A 378 32.82 -15.75 -24.32
N PHE A 379 32.35 -14.63 -24.82
CA PHE A 379 30.92 -14.33 -24.97
C PHE A 379 30.58 -14.11 -26.44
N GLU A 380 29.53 -14.78 -26.90
CA GLU A 380 29.01 -14.69 -28.25
C GLU A 380 27.61 -14.11 -28.26
N PRO A 381 27.31 -13.06 -29.05
CA PRO A 381 25.98 -12.53 -29.20
C PRO A 381 25.08 -13.56 -29.89
N THR A 382 23.94 -13.82 -29.31
CA THR A 382 22.95 -14.76 -29.82
C THR A 382 21.59 -14.07 -29.87
N GLU A 383 20.96 -14.05 -31.04
CA GLU A 383 19.63 -13.52 -31.22
C GLU A 383 18.59 -14.39 -30.50
N VAL A 384 17.59 -13.72 -29.95
CA VAL A 384 16.48 -14.35 -29.23
C VAL A 384 15.16 -13.68 -29.57
N THR A 385 14.10 -14.45 -29.50
CA THR A 385 12.74 -13.93 -29.61
C THR A 385 12.17 -13.74 -28.21
N VAL A 386 11.78 -12.51 -27.87
CA VAL A 386 11.09 -12.21 -26.61
C VAL A 386 9.60 -12.49 -26.80
N LEU A 387 9.07 -13.47 -26.06
CA LEU A 387 7.67 -13.87 -26.11
C LEU A 387 6.81 -13.07 -25.13
N ASP A 388 7.37 -12.76 -23.95
CA ASP A 388 6.66 -12.03 -22.88
C ASP A 388 7.65 -11.40 -21.91
N THR A 389 7.19 -10.34 -21.20
CA THR A 389 7.98 -9.66 -20.16
C THR A 389 7.11 -9.46 -18.93
N VAL A 390 7.52 -10.00 -17.79
CA VAL A 390 6.82 -9.90 -16.53
C VAL A 390 7.77 -9.38 -15.43
N GLY A 391 7.62 -8.11 -15.08
CA GLY A 391 8.48 -7.44 -14.12
C GLY A 391 9.94 -7.38 -14.61
N ASP A 392 10.84 -8.03 -13.89
CA ASP A 392 12.27 -8.11 -14.17
C ASP A 392 12.69 -9.36 -14.97
N ARG A 393 11.71 -10.16 -15.45
CA ARG A 393 11.92 -11.43 -16.16
C ARG A 393 11.34 -11.39 -17.58
N MET A 394 12.02 -11.99 -18.50
CA MET A 394 11.60 -12.19 -19.89
C MET A 394 11.48 -13.69 -20.20
N LEU A 395 10.41 -14.05 -20.89
CA LEU A 395 10.22 -15.35 -21.51
C LEU A 395 10.78 -15.28 -22.94
N ILE A 396 11.73 -16.14 -23.26
CA ILE A 396 12.44 -16.10 -24.54
C ILE A 396 12.44 -17.46 -25.25
N GLU A 397 12.68 -17.39 -26.55
CA GLU A 397 13.06 -18.53 -27.44
C GLU A 397 14.30 -18.18 -28.24
N GLY A 398 14.99 -19.19 -28.77
CA GLY A 398 16.17 -19.02 -29.64
C GLY A 398 17.46 -19.61 -29.05
N ILE A 399 17.44 -20.09 -27.80
CA ILE A 399 18.58 -20.80 -27.19
C ILE A 399 18.12 -22.14 -26.58
N GLU A 400 19.08 -23.00 -26.23
CA GLU A 400 18.79 -24.26 -25.55
C GLU A 400 18.74 -24.14 -24.04
N GLU A 401 17.96 -25.02 -23.40
CA GLU A 401 17.95 -25.14 -21.94
C GLU A 401 19.32 -25.58 -21.43
N GLY A 402 19.81 -24.96 -20.36
CA GLY A 402 21.14 -25.24 -19.80
C GLY A 402 22.27 -24.37 -20.35
N THR A 403 22.00 -23.57 -21.39
CA THR A 403 22.95 -22.58 -21.91
C THR A 403 23.37 -21.62 -20.82
N THR A 404 24.66 -21.32 -20.71
CA THR A 404 25.20 -20.31 -19.81
C THR A 404 25.20 -18.94 -20.50
N ILE A 405 24.55 -17.97 -19.92
CA ILE A 405 24.43 -16.62 -20.46
C ILE A 405 24.94 -15.57 -19.45
N VAL A 406 25.17 -14.35 -19.94
CA VAL A 406 25.41 -13.19 -19.07
C VAL A 406 24.06 -12.74 -18.49
N GLY A 407 23.85 -13.00 -17.20
CA GLY A 407 22.62 -12.59 -16.47
C GLY A 407 22.65 -11.15 -16.00
N LYS A 408 23.86 -10.60 -15.76
CA LYS A 408 24.06 -9.21 -15.32
C LYS A 408 25.34 -8.65 -15.95
N GLY A 409 25.33 -7.36 -16.30
CA GLY A 409 26.47 -6.71 -16.95
C GLY A 409 26.55 -6.91 -18.46
N ALA A 410 25.47 -7.38 -19.11
CA ALA A 410 25.41 -7.63 -20.57
C ALA A 410 25.74 -6.37 -21.38
N PHE A 411 25.35 -5.18 -20.93
CA PHE A 411 25.69 -3.92 -21.59
C PHE A 411 27.20 -3.66 -21.68
N PHE A 412 27.98 -4.09 -20.66
CA PHE A 412 29.43 -3.96 -20.72
C PHE A 412 30.02 -4.89 -21.79
N VAL A 413 29.52 -6.13 -21.90
CA VAL A 413 29.95 -7.07 -22.94
C VAL A 413 29.68 -6.50 -24.34
N GLN A 414 28.47 -5.96 -24.54
CA GLN A 414 28.11 -5.28 -25.80
C GLN A 414 29.03 -4.09 -26.13
N SER A 415 29.37 -3.30 -25.11
CA SER A 415 30.25 -2.14 -25.28
C SER A 415 31.69 -2.52 -25.63
N GLU A 416 32.20 -3.62 -25.08
CA GLU A 416 33.54 -4.12 -25.42
C GLU A 416 33.57 -4.74 -26.81
N MET A 417 32.49 -5.44 -27.21
CA MET A 417 32.33 -5.95 -28.56
C MET A 417 32.35 -4.84 -29.61
N ALA A 418 31.63 -3.76 -29.36
CA ALA A 418 31.59 -2.58 -30.24
C ALA A 418 32.97 -1.92 -30.40
N LYS A 419 33.80 -1.91 -29.36
CA LYS A 419 35.19 -1.39 -29.42
C LYS A 419 36.09 -2.28 -30.26
N GLY A 420 35.95 -3.62 -30.19
CA GLY A 420 36.72 -4.58 -30.98
C GLY A 420 36.44 -4.50 -32.47
N GLY A 421 35.24 -4.07 -32.88
CA GLY A 421 34.87 -3.83 -34.27
C GLY A 421 35.44 -2.53 -34.88
N PHE A 422 35.98 -1.63 -34.09
CA PHE A 422 36.74 -0.47 -34.53
C PHE A 422 38.24 -0.73 -34.44
N ASP A 423 38.77 -1.48 -35.40
CA ASP A 423 40.23 -1.57 -35.57
C ASP A 423 40.70 -0.34 -36.40
N PRO A 424 41.46 0.63 -35.80
CA PRO A 424 41.91 1.83 -36.50
C PRO A 424 43.09 1.57 -37.46
N HIS A 425 43.41 0.33 -37.75
CA HIS A 425 44.62 -0.03 -38.55
C HIS A 425 44.32 -0.56 -39.96
N ASN A 426 43.24 -0.16 -40.57
CA ASN A 426 43.07 -0.42 -42.02
C ASN A 426 43.31 0.89 -42.81
N HIS A 427 44.61 1.19 -43.05
CA HIS A 427 45.09 2.14 -44.04
C HIS A 427 45.95 1.46 -45.05
#